data_b0d5b67a332aa44c9b9f855ef4aca449
#
_entry.id   b0d5b67a332aa44c9b9f855ef4aca449
#
_cell.length_a   1.000
_cell.length_b   1.000
_cell.length_c   1.000
_cell.angle_alpha   90.00
_cell.angle_beta   90.00
_cell.angle_gamma   90.00
#
_symmetry.space_group_name_H-M   'P 1'
#
loop_
_entity.id
_entity.type
_entity.pdbx_description
1 polymer ?
#
loop_
_entity_poly.entity_id
_entity_poly.type
_entity_poly.pdbx_seq_one_letter_code
_entity_poly.pdbx_strand_id
1 'polypeptide(L)'
;MKQTIAALVVGVVVLSAAAPAHATNVKGSDRFANTEPVETMARSRTDAAEAAAQVPGAAGVLLEALRWRGRTAKQLGLPTKLWCADFMNFVLHKAGGKGTKSRAARSFLEFGKKLDGPRVGAIAIMYRKGPNSGHVGVVRGTDGQGNPIIVSGNHGPTVTQSIYPKAKVMAYVMPPDYVIEEMAAAARASAAK
;
A
#
# COMPACT_ATOMS: atom_id res chain seq x y z
N MET A 1 -6.96 41.07 -54.34
CA MET A 1 -5.74 40.25 -54.18
C MET A 1 -6.05 39.13 -53.19
N LYS A 2 -6.22 37.92 -53.72
CA LYS A 2 -6.54 36.74 -52.87
C LYS A 2 -5.23 35.91 -52.78
N GLN A 3 -4.72 35.77 -51.57
CA GLN A 3 -3.58 34.90 -51.29
C GLN A 3 -4.08 33.54 -50.78
N THR A 4 -3.77 32.51 -51.54
CA THR A 4 -4.07 31.10 -51.23
C THR A 4 -2.90 30.51 -50.44
N ILE A 5 -3.13 30.05 -49.23
CA ILE A 5 -2.15 29.36 -48.40
C ILE A 5 -2.33 27.86 -48.67
N ALA A 6 -1.31 27.22 -49.23
CA ALA A 6 -1.26 25.77 -49.42
C ALA A 6 -0.81 25.09 -48.12
N ALA A 7 -1.61 24.17 -47.58
CA ALA A 7 -1.25 23.33 -46.47
C ALA A 7 -0.48 22.11 -46.91
N LEU A 8 0.74 21.96 -46.42
CA LEU A 8 1.61 20.80 -46.61
C LEU A 8 1.22 19.67 -45.65
N VAL A 9 0.67 18.60 -46.14
CA VAL A 9 0.39 17.38 -45.36
C VAL A 9 1.63 16.50 -45.38
N VAL A 10 2.30 16.38 -44.24
CA VAL A 10 3.38 15.42 -44.04
C VAL A 10 2.79 14.09 -43.56
N GLY A 11 2.79 13.11 -44.44
CA GLY A 11 2.36 11.76 -44.13
C GLY A 11 3.44 11.03 -43.30
N VAL A 12 3.10 10.61 -42.10
CA VAL A 12 3.90 9.69 -41.30
C VAL A 12 3.58 8.26 -41.69
N VAL A 13 4.52 7.59 -42.35
CA VAL A 13 4.44 6.15 -42.62
C VAL A 13 4.85 5.38 -41.36
N VAL A 14 3.89 4.72 -40.72
CA VAL A 14 4.15 3.78 -39.63
C VAL A 14 4.46 2.41 -40.21
N LEU A 15 5.73 2.03 -40.18
CA LEU A 15 6.13 0.64 -40.51
C LEU A 15 5.77 -0.26 -39.31
N SER A 16 4.79 -1.12 -39.50
CA SER A 16 4.44 -2.19 -38.56
C SER A 16 5.37 -3.38 -38.80
N ALA A 17 6.31 -3.60 -37.89
CA ALA A 17 7.12 -4.82 -37.86
C ALA A 17 6.40 -5.89 -37.03
N ALA A 18 5.89 -6.92 -37.71
CA ALA A 18 5.37 -8.11 -37.06
C ALA A 18 6.54 -8.98 -36.55
N ALA A 19 6.61 -9.22 -35.26
CA ALA A 19 7.52 -10.19 -34.65
C ALA A 19 6.89 -11.59 -34.64
N PRO A 20 7.65 -12.66 -34.91
CA PRO A 20 7.12 -14.02 -34.91
C PRO A 20 6.86 -14.51 -33.50
N ALA A 21 5.69 -15.10 -33.28
CA ALA A 21 5.32 -15.79 -32.04
C ALA A 21 6.15 -17.08 -31.91
N HIS A 22 7.10 -17.10 -30.95
CA HIS A 22 7.68 -18.32 -30.45
C HIS A 22 6.89 -18.78 -29.22
N ALA A 23 6.08 -19.79 -29.39
CA ALA A 23 5.46 -20.53 -28.32
C ALA A 23 6.52 -21.38 -27.62
N THR A 24 7.03 -20.95 -26.47
CA THR A 24 7.79 -21.81 -25.56
C THR A 24 6.87 -22.32 -24.47
N ASN A 25 6.66 -23.62 -24.51
CA ASN A 25 5.99 -24.41 -23.49
C ASN A 25 6.82 -24.38 -22.21
N VAL A 26 6.42 -23.59 -21.21
CA VAL A 26 7.01 -23.56 -19.87
C VAL A 26 6.12 -24.37 -18.93
N LYS A 27 6.52 -25.60 -18.72
CA LYS A 27 6.00 -26.52 -17.72
C LYS A 27 6.59 -26.16 -16.34
N GLY A 28 5.74 -25.84 -15.38
CA GLY A 28 5.95 -26.12 -13.96
C GLY A 28 6.72 -25.13 -13.09
N SER A 29 6.04 -24.62 -12.10
CA SER A 29 6.53 -24.37 -10.74
C SER A 29 7.71 -23.40 -10.52
N ASP A 30 7.52 -22.11 -10.72
CA ASP A 30 8.35 -21.11 -10.02
C ASP A 30 7.55 -19.84 -9.72
N ARG A 31 6.60 -19.94 -8.78
CA ARG A 31 5.74 -18.81 -8.41
C ARG A 31 6.31 -17.87 -7.34
N PHE A 32 7.58 -17.98 -6.97
CA PHE A 32 8.14 -17.16 -5.88
C PHE A 32 9.63 -16.81 -6.06
N ALA A 33 10.07 -16.48 -7.28
CA ALA A 33 11.41 -15.94 -7.49
C ALA A 33 11.34 -14.49 -7.96
N ASN A 34 10.87 -13.59 -7.10
CA ASN A 34 11.10 -12.15 -7.26
C ASN A 34 12.16 -11.73 -6.24
N THR A 35 13.38 -12.22 -6.43
CA THR A 35 14.59 -11.76 -5.73
C THR A 35 15.11 -10.53 -6.47
N GLU A 36 14.48 -9.38 -6.23
CA GLU A 36 15.11 -8.10 -6.56
C GLU A 36 16.43 -7.98 -5.76
N PRO A 37 17.52 -7.52 -6.39
CA PRO A 37 18.80 -7.34 -5.69
C PRO A 37 18.64 -6.47 -4.44
N VAL A 38 19.33 -6.81 -3.36
CA VAL A 38 19.26 -6.13 -2.05
C VAL A 38 19.51 -4.61 -2.16
N GLU A 39 20.36 -4.19 -3.09
CA GLU A 39 20.65 -2.77 -3.34
C GLU A 39 19.48 -2.03 -4.00
N THR A 40 18.73 -2.66 -4.91
CA THR A 40 17.51 -2.08 -5.51
C THR A 40 16.42 -1.93 -4.46
N MET A 41 16.32 -2.87 -3.52
CA MET A 41 15.41 -2.77 -2.37
C MET A 41 15.82 -1.68 -1.38
N ALA A 42 17.11 -1.44 -1.18
CA ALA A 42 17.60 -0.38 -0.30
C ALA A 42 17.35 1.01 -0.89
N ARG A 43 17.61 1.22 -2.18
CA ARG A 43 17.28 2.47 -2.90
C ARG A 43 15.77 2.73 -2.94
N SER A 44 14.98 1.73 -3.29
CA SER A 44 13.51 1.83 -3.26
C SER A 44 12.95 2.16 -1.86
N ARG A 45 13.67 1.80 -0.80
CA ARG A 45 13.30 2.15 0.59
C ARG A 45 13.65 3.58 0.95
N THR A 46 14.80 4.10 0.50
CA THR A 46 15.19 5.50 0.69
C THR A 46 14.28 6.42 -0.11
N ASP A 47 14.02 6.09 -1.37
CA ASP A 47 13.13 6.88 -2.23
C ASP A 47 11.69 6.89 -1.70
N ALA A 48 11.18 5.74 -1.20
CA ALA A 48 9.87 5.66 -0.55
C ALA A 48 9.83 6.39 0.80
N ALA A 49 10.96 6.45 1.52
CA ALA A 49 11.10 7.19 2.76
C ALA A 49 11.07 8.70 2.54
N GLU A 50 11.78 9.15 1.52
CA GLU A 50 11.86 10.55 1.14
C GLU A 50 10.53 11.04 0.56
N ALA A 51 9.88 10.23 -0.29
CA ALA A 51 8.52 10.49 -0.77
C ALA A 51 7.47 10.48 0.37
N ALA A 52 7.61 9.60 1.38
CA ALA A 52 6.72 9.57 2.55
C ALA A 52 6.85 10.83 3.41
N ALA A 53 8.04 11.39 3.52
CA ALA A 53 8.28 12.64 4.25
C ALA A 53 7.61 13.86 3.58
N GLN A 54 7.32 13.76 2.29
CA GLN A 54 6.75 14.84 1.47
C GLN A 54 5.24 14.72 1.24
N VAL A 55 4.60 13.60 1.61
CA VAL A 55 3.16 13.37 1.38
C VAL A 55 2.41 13.41 2.71
N PRO A 56 1.72 14.51 3.00
CA PRO A 56 0.90 14.62 4.23
C PRO A 56 -0.31 13.67 4.18
N GLY A 57 -0.65 13.10 5.32
CA GLY A 57 -1.94 12.48 5.51
C GLY A 57 -1.98 10.97 5.32
N ALA A 58 -3.12 10.46 4.88
CA ALA A 58 -3.41 9.03 4.75
C ALA A 58 -2.43 8.29 3.83
N ALA A 59 -1.88 8.95 2.81
CA ALA A 59 -0.82 8.40 1.96
C ALA A 59 0.45 8.11 2.76
N GLY A 60 0.79 8.90 3.77
CA GLY A 60 1.92 8.68 4.68
C GLY A 60 1.82 7.35 5.44
N VAL A 61 0.62 6.96 5.89
CA VAL A 61 0.37 5.65 6.52
C VAL A 61 0.72 4.51 5.57
N LEU A 62 0.27 4.61 4.32
CA LEU A 62 0.57 3.60 3.31
C LEU A 62 2.06 3.51 3.01
N LEU A 63 2.72 4.65 2.77
CA LEU A 63 4.14 4.67 2.45
C LEU A 63 4.97 4.09 3.60
N GLU A 64 4.63 4.44 4.84
CA GLU A 64 5.28 3.84 6.01
C GLU A 64 5.06 2.33 6.06
N ALA A 65 3.85 1.82 5.82
CA ALA A 65 3.60 0.39 5.79
C ALA A 65 4.40 -0.34 4.70
N LEU A 66 4.54 0.29 3.52
CA LEU A 66 5.30 -0.25 2.40
C LEU A 66 6.81 -0.38 2.70
N ARG A 67 7.38 0.51 3.52
CA ARG A 67 8.80 0.43 3.95
C ARG A 67 9.13 -0.86 4.69
N TRP A 68 8.15 -1.45 5.34
CA TRP A 68 8.32 -2.65 6.16
C TRP A 68 7.94 -3.95 5.45
N ARG A 69 7.59 -3.92 4.17
CA ARG A 69 7.30 -5.14 3.39
C ARG A 69 8.47 -6.13 3.47
N GLY A 70 8.12 -7.41 3.58
CA GLY A 70 9.08 -8.50 3.73
C GLY A 70 9.66 -8.67 5.15
N ARG A 71 9.40 -7.74 6.08
CA ARG A 71 9.87 -7.88 7.47
C ARG A 71 8.96 -8.79 8.27
N THR A 72 9.56 -9.59 9.13
CA THR A 72 8.84 -10.43 10.10
C THR A 72 8.47 -9.64 11.36
N ALA A 73 7.48 -10.10 12.13
CA ALA A 73 7.14 -9.52 13.43
C ALA A 73 8.36 -9.38 14.35
N LYS A 74 9.21 -10.42 14.41
CA LYS A 74 10.44 -10.41 15.23
C LYS A 74 11.41 -9.31 14.83
N GLN A 75 11.61 -9.08 13.53
CA GLN A 75 12.48 -8.01 13.02
C GLN A 75 11.94 -6.60 13.33
N LEU A 76 10.62 -6.48 13.55
CA LEU A 76 9.96 -5.24 13.93
C LEU A 76 9.82 -5.04 15.44
N GLY A 77 10.28 -6.01 16.25
CA GLY A 77 10.09 -6.01 17.70
C GLY A 77 8.63 -6.20 18.12
N LEU A 78 7.81 -6.82 17.26
CA LEU A 78 6.38 -7.05 17.51
C LEU A 78 6.10 -8.48 17.97
N PRO A 79 4.98 -8.71 18.69
CA PRO A 79 4.53 -10.05 19.01
C PRO A 79 4.37 -10.90 17.75
N THR A 80 4.77 -12.19 17.81
CA THR A 80 4.77 -13.07 16.63
C THR A 80 3.44 -13.74 16.33
N LYS A 81 2.43 -13.59 17.22
CA LYS A 81 1.08 -14.15 17.04
C LYS A 81 0.05 -13.04 16.97
N LEU A 82 -0.84 -13.12 15.96
CA LEU A 82 -1.98 -12.19 15.76
C LEU A 82 -1.55 -10.71 15.73
N TRP A 83 -0.47 -10.41 15.03
CA TRP A 83 0.21 -9.12 15.07
C TRP A 83 -0.23 -8.10 14.00
N CYS A 84 -1.36 -8.31 13.33
CA CYS A 84 -1.85 -7.37 12.31
C CYS A 84 -2.20 -5.99 12.91
N ALA A 85 -2.82 -5.96 14.10
CA ALA A 85 -3.13 -4.70 14.79
C ALA A 85 -1.87 -4.07 15.41
N ASP A 86 -0.96 -4.88 15.93
CA ASP A 86 0.34 -4.40 16.41
C ASP A 86 1.12 -3.74 15.28
N PHE A 87 1.10 -4.32 14.08
CA PHE A 87 1.73 -3.72 12.89
C PHE A 87 1.08 -2.39 12.51
N MET A 88 -0.24 -2.29 12.50
CA MET A 88 -0.92 -1.03 12.18
C MET A 88 -0.61 0.06 13.21
N ASN A 89 -0.63 -0.27 14.51
CA ASN A 89 -0.21 0.67 15.57
C ASN A 89 1.26 1.09 15.41
N PHE A 90 2.15 0.15 15.06
CA PHE A 90 3.56 0.42 14.78
C PHE A 90 3.72 1.39 13.59
N VAL A 91 3.03 1.15 12.48
CA VAL A 91 3.05 2.01 11.29
C VAL A 91 2.58 3.43 11.62
N LEU A 92 1.44 3.56 12.30
CA LEU A 92 0.91 4.85 12.72
C LEU A 92 1.91 5.61 13.61
N HIS A 93 2.52 4.92 14.57
CA HIS A 93 3.53 5.51 15.47
C HIS A 93 4.79 5.94 14.70
N LYS A 94 5.30 5.09 13.79
CA LYS A 94 6.47 5.40 12.95
C LYS A 94 6.23 6.58 12.01
N ALA A 95 5.00 6.76 11.57
CA ALA A 95 4.58 7.91 10.79
C ALA A 95 4.33 9.19 11.63
N GLY A 96 4.56 9.15 12.95
CA GLY A 96 4.44 10.29 13.86
C GLY A 96 3.06 10.48 14.49
N GLY A 97 2.10 9.59 14.21
CA GLY A 97 0.77 9.65 14.80
C GLY A 97 0.57 8.66 15.96
N LYS A 98 -0.68 8.56 16.41
CA LYS A 98 -1.10 7.63 17.48
C LYS A 98 -2.03 6.58 16.92
N GLY A 99 -1.89 5.32 17.37
CA GLY A 99 -2.80 4.23 17.04
C GLY A 99 -3.87 4.00 18.12
N THR A 100 -4.56 2.85 18.00
CA THR A 100 -5.64 2.47 18.93
C THR A 100 -5.14 1.98 20.30
N LYS A 101 -3.84 1.74 20.46
CA LYS A 101 -3.22 1.09 21.64
C LYS A 101 -3.78 -0.31 21.94
N SER A 102 -4.52 -0.91 21.04
CA SER A 102 -5.14 -2.23 21.17
C SER A 102 -4.56 -3.22 20.17
N ARG A 103 -4.41 -4.47 20.58
CA ARG A 103 -3.99 -5.59 19.73
C ARG A 103 -5.15 -6.20 18.93
N ALA A 104 -6.38 -5.75 19.17
CA ALA A 104 -7.55 -6.22 18.46
C ALA A 104 -7.72 -5.49 17.12
N ALA A 105 -7.76 -6.21 16.00
CA ALA A 105 -7.98 -5.61 14.68
C ALA A 105 -9.27 -4.77 14.62
N ARG A 106 -10.31 -5.17 15.34
CA ARG A 106 -11.60 -4.48 15.40
C ARG A 106 -11.57 -3.16 16.16
N SER A 107 -10.52 -2.88 16.94
CA SER A 107 -10.36 -1.56 17.57
C SER A 107 -10.25 -0.41 16.56
N PHE A 108 -9.90 -0.71 15.32
CA PHE A 108 -9.84 0.27 14.25
C PHE A 108 -11.20 0.63 13.64
N LEU A 109 -12.29 -0.07 13.98
CA LEU A 109 -13.64 0.25 13.50
C LEU A 109 -14.10 1.66 13.91
N GLU A 110 -13.66 2.11 15.08
CA GLU A 110 -14.00 3.43 15.63
C GLU A 110 -12.78 4.38 15.66
N PHE A 111 -11.74 4.06 14.89
CA PHE A 111 -10.49 4.82 14.93
C PHE A 111 -10.55 6.14 14.14
N GLY A 112 -11.53 6.35 13.30
CA GLY A 112 -11.65 7.56 12.50
C GLY A 112 -12.91 7.61 11.64
N LYS A 113 -12.87 8.35 10.55
CA LYS A 113 -14.03 8.52 9.66
C LYS A 113 -14.29 7.26 8.84
N LYS A 114 -15.47 6.68 8.97
CA LYS A 114 -15.92 5.56 8.12
C LYS A 114 -16.10 6.02 6.66
N LEU A 115 -15.75 5.15 5.74
CA LEU A 115 -15.81 5.37 4.29
C LEU A 115 -16.72 4.33 3.65
N ASP A 116 -17.38 4.71 2.56
CA ASP A 116 -18.26 3.81 1.78
C ASP A 116 -17.48 2.82 0.90
N GLY A 117 -16.18 3.01 0.73
CA GLY A 117 -15.33 2.16 -0.09
C GLY A 117 -13.83 2.33 0.15
N PRO A 118 -13.01 1.55 -0.56
CA PRO A 118 -11.57 1.60 -0.41
C PRO A 118 -11.01 2.93 -0.92
N ARG A 119 -10.15 3.56 -0.13
CA ARG A 119 -9.31 4.70 -0.51
C ARG A 119 -7.86 4.43 -0.12
N VAL A 120 -6.93 4.91 -0.94
CA VAL A 120 -5.50 4.81 -0.65
C VAL A 120 -5.19 5.45 0.71
N GLY A 121 -4.47 4.72 1.57
CA GLY A 121 -4.14 5.13 2.92
C GLY A 121 -5.23 4.88 3.97
N ALA A 122 -6.46 4.52 3.57
CA ALA A 122 -7.48 4.09 4.52
C ALA A 122 -7.10 2.76 5.19
N ILE A 123 -7.54 2.59 6.42
CA ILE A 123 -7.40 1.35 7.18
C ILE A 123 -8.59 0.46 6.82
N ALA A 124 -8.33 -0.75 6.33
CA ALA A 124 -9.34 -1.76 6.07
C ALA A 124 -9.39 -2.76 7.20
N ILE A 125 -10.58 -3.03 7.71
CA ILE A 125 -10.86 -4.03 8.73
C ILE A 125 -11.63 -5.17 8.08
N MET A 126 -11.10 -6.38 8.14
CA MET A 126 -11.64 -7.56 7.47
C MET A 126 -12.14 -8.61 8.44
N TYR A 127 -13.14 -9.37 8.00
CA TYR A 127 -13.60 -10.56 8.71
C TYR A 127 -12.52 -11.64 8.74
N ARG A 128 -12.36 -12.26 9.89
CA ARG A 128 -11.63 -13.52 10.07
C ARG A 128 -12.54 -14.55 10.73
N LYS A 129 -12.13 -15.81 10.68
CA LYS A 129 -12.88 -16.90 11.31
C LYS A 129 -13.06 -16.62 12.81
N GLY A 130 -14.30 -16.60 13.27
CA GLY A 130 -14.70 -16.35 14.68
C GLY A 130 -15.32 -14.97 14.91
N PRO A 131 -16.24 -14.85 15.88
CA PRO A 131 -17.09 -13.66 16.09
C PRO A 131 -16.31 -12.41 16.51
N ASN A 132 -15.25 -12.57 17.29
CA ASN A 132 -14.40 -11.47 17.78
C ASN A 132 -13.09 -11.34 17.00
N SER A 133 -12.93 -12.14 15.95
CA SER A 133 -11.72 -12.17 15.13
C SER A 133 -11.81 -11.15 14.01
N GLY A 134 -10.67 -10.62 13.62
CA GLY A 134 -10.54 -9.68 12.50
C GLY A 134 -9.13 -9.67 11.96
N HIS A 135 -8.96 -9.01 10.82
CA HIS A 135 -7.68 -8.64 10.27
C HIS A 135 -7.69 -7.16 9.94
N VAL A 136 -6.53 -6.52 9.94
CA VAL A 136 -6.42 -5.09 9.66
C VAL A 136 -5.17 -4.81 8.84
N GLY A 137 -5.28 -3.86 7.93
CA GLY A 137 -4.17 -3.37 7.13
C GLY A 137 -4.52 -2.06 6.44
N VAL A 138 -3.59 -1.50 5.70
CA VAL A 138 -3.77 -0.24 4.97
C VAL A 138 -4.03 -0.51 3.50
N VAL A 139 -4.98 0.23 2.91
CA VAL A 139 -5.36 0.15 1.50
C VAL A 139 -4.29 0.79 0.63
N ARG A 140 -3.76 0.03 -0.32
CA ARG A 140 -2.87 0.53 -1.37
C ARG A 140 -3.62 0.97 -2.63
N GLY A 141 -4.76 0.36 -2.90
CA GLY A 141 -5.57 0.56 -4.10
C GLY A 141 -6.57 -0.56 -4.27
N THR A 142 -7.06 -0.75 -5.47
CA THR A 142 -7.98 -1.83 -5.84
C THR A 142 -7.47 -2.56 -7.08
N ASP A 143 -7.88 -3.81 -7.24
CA ASP A 143 -7.74 -4.53 -8.51
C ASP A 143 -8.83 -4.11 -9.52
N GLY A 144 -8.80 -4.67 -10.72
CA GLY A 144 -9.79 -4.39 -11.77
C GLY A 144 -11.22 -4.84 -11.47
N GLN A 145 -11.43 -5.60 -10.39
CA GLN A 145 -12.75 -6.05 -9.89
C GLN A 145 -13.23 -5.25 -8.68
N GLY A 146 -12.46 -4.24 -8.27
CA GLY A 146 -12.75 -3.40 -7.11
C GLY A 146 -12.43 -4.05 -5.77
N ASN A 147 -11.67 -5.16 -5.74
CA ASN A 147 -11.19 -5.75 -4.52
C ASN A 147 -10.02 -4.94 -3.96
N PRO A 148 -9.97 -4.63 -2.65
CA PRO A 148 -8.88 -3.85 -2.07
C PRO A 148 -7.56 -4.64 -2.08
N ILE A 149 -6.50 -3.94 -2.42
CA ILE A 149 -5.11 -4.38 -2.26
C ILE A 149 -4.64 -3.84 -0.92
N ILE A 150 -4.31 -4.73 0.01
CA ILE A 150 -4.01 -4.39 1.41
C ILE A 150 -2.57 -4.71 1.75
N VAL A 151 -1.88 -3.78 2.39
CA VAL A 151 -0.59 -4.01 3.05
C VAL A 151 -0.84 -4.28 4.53
N SER A 152 -0.41 -5.43 5.04
CA SER A 152 -0.68 -5.84 6.42
C SER A 152 0.39 -6.76 6.99
N GLY A 153 0.51 -6.78 8.31
CA GLY A 153 1.21 -7.82 9.06
C GLY A 153 0.33 -9.05 9.29
N ASN A 154 0.94 -10.18 9.64
CA ASN A 154 0.21 -11.41 10.00
C ASN A 154 -0.69 -12.01 8.88
N HIS A 155 -0.33 -11.74 7.64
CA HIS A 155 -0.82 -12.46 6.47
C HIS A 155 0.32 -13.33 5.91
N GLY A 156 0.63 -14.41 6.66
CA GLY A 156 1.87 -15.15 6.53
C GLY A 156 2.93 -14.66 7.53
N PRO A 157 4.21 -15.03 7.35
CA PRO A 157 5.28 -14.75 8.31
C PRO A 157 5.76 -13.30 8.29
N THR A 158 5.49 -12.55 7.21
CA THR A 158 6.04 -11.20 6.99
C THR A 158 4.93 -10.17 6.73
N VAL A 159 5.32 -8.91 6.71
CA VAL A 159 4.48 -7.84 6.15
C VAL A 159 4.33 -8.09 4.65
N THR A 160 3.10 -8.27 4.19
CA THR A 160 2.79 -8.58 2.80
C THR A 160 1.73 -7.66 2.23
N GLN A 161 1.66 -7.66 0.90
CA GLN A 161 0.58 -7.06 0.14
C GLN A 161 -0.28 -8.19 -0.44
N SER A 162 -1.59 -8.11 -0.25
CA SER A 162 -2.55 -9.11 -0.72
C SER A 162 -3.84 -8.49 -1.21
N ILE A 163 -4.48 -9.11 -2.19
CA ILE A 163 -5.84 -8.77 -2.62
C ILE A 163 -6.82 -9.49 -1.68
N TYR A 164 -7.79 -8.75 -1.16
CA TYR A 164 -8.86 -9.29 -0.32
C TYR A 164 -10.20 -9.17 -1.04
N PRO A 165 -11.05 -10.21 -1.03
CA PRO A 165 -12.41 -10.08 -1.54
C PRO A 165 -13.15 -8.94 -0.82
N LYS A 166 -13.72 -7.99 -1.55
CA LYS A 166 -14.46 -6.84 -0.96
C LYS A 166 -15.57 -7.27 -0.01
N ALA A 167 -16.21 -8.42 -0.26
CA ALA A 167 -17.23 -9.00 0.62
C ALA A 167 -16.69 -9.42 2.01
N LYS A 168 -15.37 -9.52 2.19
CA LYS A 168 -14.74 -9.81 3.49
C LYS A 168 -14.32 -8.56 4.25
N VAL A 169 -14.54 -7.36 3.71
CA VAL A 169 -14.23 -6.12 4.42
C VAL A 169 -15.42 -5.71 5.26
N MET A 170 -15.19 -5.49 6.55
CA MET A 170 -16.19 -4.99 7.50
C MET A 170 -16.36 -3.47 7.37
N ALA A 171 -15.25 -2.76 7.24
CA ALA A 171 -15.22 -1.31 7.14
C ALA A 171 -13.91 -0.81 6.54
N TYR A 172 -13.99 0.36 5.94
CA TYR A 172 -12.87 1.21 5.63
C TYR A 172 -12.93 2.44 6.53
N VAL A 173 -11.80 2.81 7.13
CA VAL A 173 -11.71 3.91 8.08
C VAL A 173 -10.55 4.81 7.70
N MET A 174 -10.81 6.09 7.48
CA MET A 174 -9.75 7.08 7.31
C MET A 174 -9.24 7.49 8.69
N PRO A 175 -7.91 7.48 8.94
CA PRO A 175 -7.36 7.99 10.20
C PRO A 175 -7.89 9.40 10.50
N PRO A 176 -8.08 9.76 11.78
CA PRO A 176 -8.56 11.08 12.16
C PRO A 176 -7.63 12.20 11.69
N ASP A 177 -8.16 13.37 11.42
CA ASP A 177 -7.41 14.52 10.90
C ASP A 177 -6.23 14.90 11.81
N TYR A 178 -6.41 14.84 13.14
CA TYR A 178 -5.32 15.11 14.09
C TYR A 178 -4.15 14.11 13.97
N VAL A 179 -4.42 12.85 13.67
CA VAL A 179 -3.36 11.85 13.39
C VAL A 179 -2.62 12.21 12.10
N ILE A 180 -3.36 12.64 11.09
CA ILE A 180 -2.84 13.08 9.80
C ILE A 180 -1.96 14.32 9.99
N GLU A 181 -2.39 15.28 10.82
CA GLU A 181 -1.65 16.50 11.13
C GLU A 181 -0.38 16.21 11.94
N GLU A 182 -0.46 15.36 12.98
CA GLU A 182 0.71 14.90 13.76
C GLU A 182 1.76 14.27 12.83
N MET A 183 1.34 13.41 11.90
CA MET A 183 2.22 12.76 10.93
C MET A 183 2.87 13.78 9.97
N ALA A 184 2.10 14.73 9.47
CA ALA A 184 2.61 15.79 8.59
C ALA A 184 3.60 16.71 9.33
N ALA A 185 3.37 17.01 10.61
CA ALA A 185 4.28 17.79 11.43
C ALA A 185 5.59 17.02 11.69
N ALA A 186 5.51 15.73 12.01
CA ALA A 186 6.68 14.87 12.20
C ALA A 186 7.54 14.76 10.92
N ALA A 187 6.90 14.61 9.76
CA ALA A 187 7.57 14.57 8.47
C ALA A 187 8.33 15.87 8.17
N ARG A 188 7.69 17.04 8.39
CA ARG A 188 8.34 18.35 8.23
C ARG A 188 9.54 18.54 9.17
N ALA A 189 9.42 18.12 10.43
CA ALA A 189 10.52 18.21 11.40
C ALA A 189 11.71 17.30 11.04
N SER A 190 11.46 16.16 10.41
CA SER A 190 12.50 15.25 9.92
C SER A 190 13.22 15.78 8.69
N ALA A 191 12.51 16.45 7.79
CA ALA A 191 13.08 17.04 6.57
C ALA A 191 13.93 18.30 6.84
N ALA A 192 13.77 18.93 8.03
CA ALA A 192 14.51 20.13 8.44
C ALA A 192 15.85 19.83 9.13
N LYS A 193 16.22 18.57 9.30
CA LYS A 193 17.48 18.09 9.90
C LYS A 193 18.44 17.55 8.85
#